data_0c02bd53dc6c61f45d65c21d30e87f63
#
_entry.id   0c02bd53dc6c61f45d65c21d30e87f63
#
_cell.length_a   1.000
_cell.length_b   1.000
_cell.length_c   1.000
_cell.angle_alpha   90.00
_cell.angle_beta   90.00
_cell.angle_gamma   90.00
#
_symmetry.space_group_name_H-M   'P 1'
#
loop_
_entity.id
_entity.type
_entity.pdbx_description
1 polymer ?
#
loop_
_entity_poly.entity_id
_entity_poly.type
_entity_poly.pdbx_seq_one_letter_code
_entity_poly.pdbx_strand_id
1 'polypeptide(L)'
;MGTIRLTMAQALLRFLDNQYVSVDGQETKFVKGVMGIFGHGNVTGIGEALERSPGDLIFIQGKNEQGMVHAATAFAKQTNRRQIFACTTSIGPGALNMVTAAATATVNRL
;
A
#
# COMPACT_ATOMS: atom_id res chain seq x y z
N MET A 1 11.33 -19.67 19.09
CA MET A 1 11.08 -18.61 18.09
C MET A 1 11.86 -17.37 18.51
N GLY A 2 12.69 -16.84 17.63
CA GLY A 2 13.37 -15.56 17.87
C GLY A 2 12.39 -14.39 17.75
N THR A 3 12.57 -13.36 18.58
CA THR A 3 11.85 -12.09 18.46
C THR A 3 12.71 -11.08 17.74
N ILE A 4 12.08 -10.18 16.99
CA ILE A 4 12.73 -9.06 16.33
C ILE A 4 12.10 -7.76 16.81
N ARG A 5 12.92 -6.75 17.05
CA ARG A 5 12.46 -5.41 17.42
C ARG A 5 12.36 -4.54 16.17
N LEU A 6 11.18 -4.00 15.91
CA LEU A 6 10.89 -3.14 14.75
C LEU A 6 10.17 -1.88 15.20
N THR A 7 10.28 -0.82 14.42
CA THR A 7 9.33 0.29 14.51
C THR A 7 7.98 -0.16 13.95
N MET A 8 6.90 0.56 14.29
CA MET A 8 5.58 0.26 13.76
C MET A 8 5.56 0.29 12.22
N ALA A 9 6.22 1.27 11.61
CA ALA A 9 6.31 1.37 10.15
C ALA A 9 7.06 0.19 9.53
N GLN A 10 8.18 -0.22 10.10
CA GLN A 10 8.92 -1.40 9.66
C GLN A 10 8.09 -2.68 9.78
N ALA A 11 7.35 -2.83 10.88
CA ALA A 11 6.47 -3.97 11.09
C ALA A 11 5.34 -4.00 10.06
N LEU A 12 4.73 -2.85 9.77
CA LEU A 12 3.68 -2.70 8.77
C LEU A 12 4.17 -3.09 7.37
N LEU A 13 5.29 -2.53 6.93
CA LEU A 13 5.84 -2.86 5.61
C LEU A 13 6.22 -4.33 5.50
N ARG A 14 6.82 -4.89 6.54
CA ARG A 14 7.15 -6.31 6.57
C ARG A 14 5.90 -7.19 6.53
N PHE A 15 4.83 -6.79 7.20
CA PHE A 15 3.54 -7.46 7.10
C PHE A 15 3.01 -7.43 5.67
N LEU A 16 2.99 -6.26 5.03
CA LEU A 16 2.51 -6.11 3.65
C LEU A 16 3.36 -6.92 2.65
N ASP A 17 4.68 -6.90 2.82
CA ASP A 17 5.60 -7.64 1.95
C ASP A 17 5.45 -9.16 2.05
N ASN A 18 4.93 -9.65 3.15
CA ASN A 18 4.71 -11.08 3.39
C ASN A 18 3.28 -11.56 3.13
N GLN A 19 2.48 -10.80 2.39
CA GLN A 19 1.15 -11.22 1.98
C GLN A 19 1.20 -11.93 0.62
N TYR A 20 0.65 -13.12 0.56
CA TYR A 20 0.60 -13.95 -0.66
C TYR A 20 -0.81 -14.42 -0.94
N VAL A 21 -1.11 -14.63 -2.21
CA VAL A 21 -2.34 -15.30 -2.67
C VAL A 21 -1.94 -16.48 -3.55
N SER A 22 -2.69 -17.57 -3.43
CA SER A 22 -2.54 -18.73 -4.30
C SER A 22 -3.78 -18.86 -5.17
N VAL A 23 -3.58 -18.88 -6.48
CA VAL A 23 -4.64 -19.05 -7.48
C VAL A 23 -4.18 -20.11 -8.46
N ASP A 24 -4.98 -21.17 -8.65
CA ASP A 24 -4.68 -22.27 -9.55
C ASP A 24 -3.29 -22.91 -9.30
N GLY A 25 -2.90 -23.00 -8.03
CA GLY A 25 -1.61 -23.56 -7.63
C GLY A 25 -0.41 -22.63 -7.84
N GLN A 26 -0.62 -21.42 -8.30
CA GLN A 26 0.42 -20.40 -8.40
C GLN A 26 0.33 -19.42 -7.25
N GLU A 27 1.42 -19.30 -6.50
CA GLU A 27 1.54 -18.33 -5.41
C GLU A 27 2.21 -17.05 -5.92
N THR A 28 1.60 -15.92 -5.59
CA THR A 28 2.12 -14.58 -5.93
C THR A 28 2.04 -13.65 -4.74
N LYS A 29 2.98 -12.70 -4.65
CA LYS A 29 2.87 -11.62 -3.66
C LYS A 29 1.61 -10.80 -3.94
N PHE A 30 0.81 -10.64 -2.89
CA PHE A 30 -0.46 -9.91 -2.99
C PHE A 30 -0.26 -8.39 -3.03
N VAL A 31 0.62 -7.87 -2.17
CA VAL A 31 0.91 -6.44 -2.14
C VAL A 31 2.13 -6.14 -3.01
N LYS A 32 1.92 -5.42 -4.11
CA LYS A 32 2.98 -5.06 -5.05
C LYS A 32 3.88 -3.95 -4.52
N GLY A 33 3.30 -3.06 -3.74
CA GLY A 33 4.04 -1.92 -3.22
C GLY A 33 3.16 -0.93 -2.49
N VAL A 34 3.71 0.23 -2.23
CA VAL A 34 3.06 1.34 -1.53
C VAL A 34 2.99 2.54 -2.46
N MET A 35 1.80 3.08 -2.63
CA MET A 35 1.59 4.41 -3.19
C MET A 35 1.38 5.39 -2.04
N GLY A 36 2.06 6.52 -2.08
CA GLY A 36 2.01 7.45 -0.95
C GLY A 36 2.07 8.91 -1.32
N ILE A 37 1.36 9.69 -0.51
CA ILE A 37 1.56 11.12 -0.35
C ILE A 37 1.90 11.32 1.11
N PHE A 38 3.11 11.74 1.38
CA PHE A 38 3.59 11.87 2.74
C PHE A 38 3.23 13.20 3.35
N GLY A 39 3.01 13.15 4.67
CA GLY A 39 2.90 14.30 5.52
C GLY A 39 3.24 13.91 6.95
N HIS A 40 3.67 14.88 7.76
CA HIS A 40 3.94 14.69 9.18
C HIS A 40 4.78 13.43 9.46
N GLY A 41 4.36 12.57 10.37
CA GLY A 41 5.10 11.39 10.78
C GLY A 41 5.27 10.29 9.71
N ASN A 42 4.50 10.31 8.63
CA ASN A 42 4.64 9.31 7.57
C ASN A 42 5.96 9.40 6.81
N VAL A 43 6.55 10.59 6.69
CA VAL A 43 7.87 10.78 6.07
C VAL A 43 8.95 10.06 6.86
N THR A 44 9.00 10.29 8.18
CA THR A 44 10.01 9.69 9.05
C THR A 44 9.67 8.29 9.52
N GLY A 45 8.42 7.86 9.39
CA GLY A 45 7.99 6.50 9.68
C GLY A 45 8.03 5.61 8.45
N ILE A 46 7.00 5.69 7.62
CA ILE A 46 6.84 4.82 6.43
C ILE A 46 7.91 5.13 5.38
N GLY A 47 8.23 6.41 5.13
CA GLY A 47 9.24 6.80 4.16
C GLY A 47 10.62 6.25 4.52
N GLU A 48 11.06 6.43 5.75
CA GLU A 48 12.34 5.89 6.22
C GLU A 48 12.37 4.35 6.16
N ALA A 49 11.28 3.70 6.54
CA ALA A 49 11.20 2.24 6.50
C ALA A 49 11.24 1.70 5.06
N LEU A 50 10.60 2.37 4.10
CA LEU A 50 10.67 2.04 2.68
C LEU A 50 12.09 2.23 2.11
N GLU A 51 12.80 3.29 2.53
CA GLU A 51 14.16 3.53 2.08
C GLU A 51 15.14 2.48 2.62
N ARG A 52 15.02 2.12 3.89
CA ARG A 52 15.97 1.23 4.56
C ARG A 52 15.72 -0.25 4.35
N SER A 53 14.49 -0.67 4.23
CA SER A 53 14.10 -2.08 4.22
C SER A 53 12.78 -2.31 3.46
N PRO A 54 12.70 -1.99 2.16
CA PRO A 54 11.46 -2.10 1.39
C PRO A 54 11.03 -3.56 1.17
N GLY A 55 11.93 -4.54 1.31
CA GLY A 55 11.68 -5.89 0.83
C GLY A 55 11.54 -5.87 -0.71
N ASP A 56 10.50 -6.53 -1.21
CA ASP A 56 10.14 -6.50 -2.64
C ASP A 56 9.08 -5.43 -2.97
N LEU A 57 8.69 -4.61 -1.98
CA LEU A 57 7.70 -3.55 -2.17
C LEU A 57 8.29 -2.40 -2.99
N ILE A 58 7.62 -2.04 -4.07
CA ILE A 58 7.96 -0.81 -4.81
C ILE A 58 7.25 0.39 -4.20
N PHE A 59 7.89 1.55 -4.27
CA PHE A 59 7.28 2.82 -3.86
C PHE A 59 6.93 3.69 -5.07
N ILE A 60 5.71 4.21 -5.09
CA ILE A 60 5.24 5.17 -6.10
C ILE A 60 4.72 6.40 -5.39
N GLN A 61 5.38 7.53 -5.61
CA GLN A 61 4.90 8.80 -5.08
C GLN A 61 3.68 9.28 -5.86
N GLY A 62 2.56 9.45 -5.15
CA GLY A 62 1.37 10.09 -5.69
C GLY A 62 1.50 11.62 -5.69
N LYS A 63 0.70 12.28 -6.52
CA LYS A 63 0.58 13.74 -6.54
C LYS A 63 -0.76 14.23 -6.01
N ASN A 64 -1.72 13.32 -5.91
CA ASN A 64 -3.07 13.59 -5.46
C ASN A 64 -3.65 12.29 -4.89
N GLU A 65 -4.25 12.35 -3.72
CA GLU A 65 -4.73 11.16 -3.00
C GLU A 65 -5.85 10.44 -3.76
N GLN A 66 -6.80 11.19 -4.32
CA GLN A 66 -7.91 10.60 -5.08
C GLN A 66 -7.40 9.90 -6.34
N GLY A 67 -6.56 10.56 -7.13
CA GLY A 67 -5.96 9.99 -8.34
C GLY A 67 -5.12 8.75 -8.04
N MET A 68 -4.34 8.80 -6.95
CA MET A 68 -3.51 7.69 -6.48
C MET A 68 -4.36 6.44 -6.16
N VAL A 69 -5.42 6.58 -5.39
CA VAL A 69 -6.28 5.46 -5.03
C VAL A 69 -7.11 4.95 -6.21
N HIS A 70 -7.51 5.83 -7.15
CA HIS A 70 -8.09 5.38 -8.42
C HIS A 70 -7.10 4.55 -9.24
N ALA A 71 -5.83 4.95 -9.30
CA ALA A 71 -4.79 4.18 -9.99
C ALA A 71 -4.57 2.81 -9.32
N ALA A 72 -4.53 2.76 -7.99
CA ALA A 72 -4.45 1.51 -7.24
C ALA A 72 -5.66 0.59 -7.50
N THR A 73 -6.86 1.16 -7.55
CA THR A 73 -8.10 0.45 -7.89
C THR A 73 -8.06 -0.13 -9.30
N ALA A 74 -7.59 0.67 -10.27
CA ALA A 74 -7.43 0.22 -11.66
C ALA A 74 -6.39 -0.91 -11.76
N PHE A 75 -5.28 -0.80 -11.03
CA PHE A 75 -4.27 -1.86 -10.96
C PHE A 75 -4.86 -3.18 -10.41
N ALA A 76 -5.61 -3.11 -9.31
CA ALA A 76 -6.27 -4.29 -8.74
C ALA A 76 -7.25 -4.95 -9.72
N LYS A 77 -7.98 -4.16 -10.50
CA LYS A 77 -8.84 -4.66 -11.60
C LYS A 77 -8.02 -5.34 -12.69
N GLN A 78 -6.98 -4.67 -13.16
CA GLN A 78 -6.14 -5.16 -14.26
C GLN A 78 -5.42 -6.47 -13.90
N THR A 79 -5.04 -6.63 -12.64
CA THR A 79 -4.41 -7.86 -12.14
C THR A 79 -5.42 -8.94 -11.71
N ASN A 80 -6.69 -8.77 -12.04
CA ASN A 80 -7.76 -9.69 -11.63
C ASN A 80 -7.80 -9.95 -10.12
N ARG A 81 -7.56 -8.92 -9.32
CA ARG A 81 -7.49 -8.97 -7.84
C ARG A 81 -6.38 -9.85 -7.28
N ARG A 82 -5.41 -10.25 -8.10
CA ARG A 82 -4.25 -11.04 -7.65
C ARG A 82 -3.18 -10.20 -7.00
N GLN A 83 -3.16 -8.90 -7.29
CA GLN A 83 -2.23 -7.94 -6.68
C GLN A 83 -2.92 -6.61 -6.41
N ILE A 84 -2.45 -5.96 -5.34
CA ILE A 84 -2.91 -4.62 -4.95
C ILE A 84 -1.72 -3.71 -4.62
N PHE A 85 -1.99 -2.41 -4.52
CA PHE A 85 -1.14 -1.43 -3.85
C PHE A 85 -1.75 -1.03 -2.52
N ALA A 86 -0.92 -0.90 -1.50
CA ALA A 86 -1.29 -0.18 -0.29
C ALA A 86 -1.18 1.33 -0.56
N CYS A 87 -2.10 2.11 -0.05
CA CYS A 87 -2.09 3.57 -0.20
C CYS A 87 -1.96 4.25 1.15
N THR A 88 -1.07 5.22 1.25
CA THR A 88 -0.93 6.07 2.43
C THR A 88 -1.06 7.54 2.07
N THR A 89 -1.63 8.32 2.95
CA THR A 89 -1.94 9.75 2.72
C THR A 89 -1.45 10.60 3.87
N SER A 90 -1.43 11.92 3.65
CA SER A 90 -1.34 12.85 4.76
C SER A 90 -2.61 12.81 5.61
N ILE A 91 -2.56 13.37 6.80
CA ILE A 91 -3.70 13.41 7.72
C ILE A 91 -4.81 14.37 7.23
N GLY A 92 -6.00 14.23 7.80
CA GLY A 92 -7.11 15.17 7.60
C GLY A 92 -7.53 15.29 6.14
N PRO A 93 -7.36 16.48 5.53
CA PRO A 93 -7.81 16.75 4.15
C PRO A 93 -7.24 15.76 3.12
N GLY A 94 -6.01 15.33 3.28
CA GLY A 94 -5.40 14.33 2.42
C GLY A 94 -6.13 12.98 2.48
N ALA A 95 -6.38 12.50 3.67
CA ALA A 95 -7.16 11.27 3.87
C ALA A 95 -8.58 11.41 3.35
N LEU A 96 -9.25 12.55 3.57
CA LEU A 96 -10.58 12.81 3.04
C LEU A 96 -10.62 12.86 1.51
N ASN A 97 -9.56 13.36 0.89
CA ASN A 97 -9.47 13.43 -0.58
C ASN A 97 -9.44 12.04 -1.24
N MET A 98 -9.09 10.98 -0.54
CA MET A 98 -9.14 9.63 -1.12
C MET A 98 -10.50 8.92 -0.95
N VAL A 99 -11.45 9.49 -0.22
CA VAL A 99 -12.74 8.84 0.09
C VAL A 99 -13.53 8.45 -1.16
N THR A 100 -13.59 9.32 -2.16
CA THR A 100 -14.27 9.02 -3.44
C THR A 100 -13.67 7.79 -4.13
N ALA A 101 -12.36 7.73 -4.18
CA ALA A 101 -11.68 6.59 -4.80
C ALA A 101 -11.80 5.31 -3.97
N ALA A 102 -11.79 5.41 -2.64
CA ALA A 102 -12.05 4.30 -1.74
C ALA A 102 -13.48 3.78 -1.90
N ALA A 103 -14.47 4.67 -2.06
CA ALA A 103 -15.84 4.29 -2.36
C ALA A 103 -15.93 3.53 -3.70
N THR A 104 -15.21 4.00 -4.71
CA THR A 104 -15.11 3.30 -6.02
C THR A 104 -14.54 1.89 -5.85
N ALA A 105 -13.49 1.73 -5.08
CA ALA A 105 -12.92 0.42 -4.78
C ALA A 105 -13.94 -0.48 -4.08
N THR A 106 -14.60 0.02 -3.05
CA THR A 106 -15.60 -0.71 -2.26
C THR A 106 -16.77 -1.20 -3.12
N VAL A 107 -17.34 -0.33 -3.97
CA VAL A 107 -18.44 -0.70 -4.88
C VAL A 107 -18.01 -1.78 -5.87
N ASN A 108 -16.75 -1.77 -6.29
CA ASN A 108 -16.18 -2.78 -7.20
C ASN A 108 -15.62 -4.02 -6.46
N ARG A 109 -15.70 -4.05 -5.14
CA ARG A 109 -15.17 -5.14 -4.29
C ARG A 109 -13.67 -5.38 -4.53
N LEU A 110 -12.92 -4.28 -4.52
CA LEU A 110 -11.48 -4.25 -4.72
C LEU A 110 -10.77 -3.81 -3.45
#